data_601087fbde474ff08b72d48a1f96452b
#
_entry.id   601087fbde474ff08b72d48a1f96452b
#
_cell.length_a   1.000
_cell.length_b   1.000
_cell.length_c   1.000
_cell.angle_alpha   90.00
_cell.angle_beta   90.00
_cell.angle_gamma   90.00
#
_symmetry.space_group_name_H-M   'P 1'
#
loop_
_entity.id
_entity.type
_entity.pdbx_description
1 polymer ?
#
loop_
_entity_poly.entity_id
_entity_poly.type
_entity_poly.pdbx_seq_one_letter_code
_entity_poly.pdbx_strand_id
1 'polypeptide(L)'
;MANESFTSILLNLKESGFFENLIIRRGIEKEFFRVDRNGNISNSPHPISLGSALTNKFITTDFAEAQIELVTPVFENINDLSNFLYSLHVFVAQNIDSNELLWPFSMPPKIKNEDDINLGFYHQSNTGLLKHVYRKGLKVRYGPTMQCVSGMHYNFSVEKNSLSKFIRSDDQKMINEAYLSLIRNFKRLYWFVLLMYGQTNIVDNSFVKGREHNLNKLSSDDMYLKDATSLRMSEIGYQSEAQKNLDIKYNSLDDFLKEIKKAITIPFSEFSNKGLKDPQGNYQQISDGIIQIENEYYDSIRPKRSSYNNYRPLDLLSNFGIEYLEIRGIDISPNEITGMSEHHIRFIDLFLIYCLVNPSDKIDANEKKTMDRNEYKAIYQGRNENTVISYKGLDMNIHEAKNLLMDDLKLLAEMFENSSEYFESIEYISSESKGSLLESGFHVAGLAKAKSNTESLRADYDQNINSIKIEAELSLEKLNNIPKNSKEEMDIYAVSYTHLRAHETAY
;
A
#
# COMPACT_ATOMS: atom_id res chain seq x y z
N MET A 1 15.27 -31.79 -11.98
CA MET A 1 13.85 -32.17 -12.11
C MET A 1 13.37 -31.54 -13.41
N ALA A 2 12.66 -32.27 -14.28
CA ALA A 2 12.10 -31.71 -15.51
C ALA A 2 11.17 -30.56 -15.11
N ASN A 3 11.31 -29.36 -15.72
CA ASN A 3 10.38 -28.26 -15.50
C ASN A 3 8.99 -28.73 -15.97
N GLU A 4 8.10 -28.97 -15.02
CA GLU A 4 6.68 -29.23 -15.30
C GLU A 4 6.11 -28.00 -16.01
N SER A 5 5.39 -28.19 -17.11
CA SER A 5 4.79 -27.06 -17.81
C SER A 5 3.71 -26.43 -16.95
N PHE A 6 3.52 -25.09 -17.04
CA PHE A 6 2.46 -24.41 -16.28
C PHE A 6 1.08 -25.03 -16.52
N THR A 7 0.80 -25.45 -17.76
CA THR A 7 -0.44 -26.17 -18.11
C THR A 7 -0.59 -27.47 -17.31
N SER A 8 0.50 -28.26 -17.13
CA SER A 8 0.44 -29.49 -16.32
C SER A 8 0.14 -29.20 -14.85
N ILE A 9 0.71 -28.12 -14.29
CA ILE A 9 0.42 -27.68 -12.92
C ILE A 9 -1.06 -27.35 -12.79
N LEU A 10 -1.63 -26.58 -13.72
CA LEU A 10 -3.04 -26.19 -13.70
C LEU A 10 -3.98 -27.37 -13.79
N LEU A 11 -3.69 -28.35 -14.67
CA LEU A 11 -4.50 -29.56 -14.81
C LEU A 11 -4.48 -30.40 -13.52
N ASN A 12 -3.31 -30.60 -12.91
CA ASN A 12 -3.17 -31.29 -11.63
C ASN A 12 -3.97 -30.60 -10.51
N LEU A 13 -3.94 -29.27 -10.47
CA LEU A 13 -4.71 -28.50 -9.49
C LEU A 13 -6.22 -28.62 -9.73
N LYS A 14 -6.67 -28.59 -10.97
CA LYS A 14 -8.08 -28.80 -11.34
C LYS A 14 -8.56 -30.19 -10.93
N GLU A 15 -7.80 -31.23 -11.24
CA GLU A 15 -8.11 -32.61 -10.85
C GLU A 15 -8.17 -32.81 -9.33
N SER A 16 -7.39 -32.00 -8.56
CA SER A 16 -7.43 -32.02 -7.10
C SER A 16 -8.62 -31.27 -6.50
N GLY A 17 -9.44 -30.58 -7.30
CA GLY A 17 -10.54 -29.74 -6.86
C GLY A 17 -10.07 -28.43 -6.18
N PHE A 18 -8.84 -27.97 -6.46
CA PHE A 18 -8.30 -26.75 -5.84
C PHE A 18 -9.15 -25.53 -6.17
N PHE A 19 -9.48 -25.30 -7.44
CA PHE A 19 -10.20 -24.09 -7.88
C PHE A 19 -11.64 -24.05 -7.39
N GLU A 20 -12.32 -25.19 -7.25
CA GLU A 20 -13.69 -25.31 -6.75
C GLU A 20 -13.79 -25.00 -5.24
N ASN A 21 -12.71 -25.26 -4.50
CA ASN A 21 -12.64 -25.04 -3.06
C ASN A 21 -11.85 -23.79 -2.66
N LEU A 22 -11.41 -22.99 -3.62
CA LEU A 22 -10.59 -21.82 -3.36
C LEU A 22 -11.45 -20.67 -2.82
N ILE A 23 -11.21 -20.32 -1.57
CA ILE A 23 -11.82 -19.14 -0.93
C ILE A 23 -10.75 -18.09 -0.73
N ILE A 24 -10.92 -16.93 -1.37
CA ILE A 24 -10.03 -15.78 -1.24
C ILE A 24 -10.67 -14.78 -0.29
N ARG A 25 -9.90 -14.27 0.68
CA ARG A 25 -10.29 -13.21 1.60
C ARG A 25 -9.53 -11.93 1.27
N ARG A 26 -10.26 -10.83 1.22
CA ARG A 26 -9.78 -9.56 0.70
C ARG A 26 -10.11 -8.41 1.64
N GLY A 27 -9.23 -7.42 1.66
CA GLY A 27 -9.50 -6.12 2.27
C GLY A 27 -8.81 -5.03 1.47
N ILE A 28 -9.32 -3.81 1.55
CA ILE A 28 -8.72 -2.64 0.87
C ILE A 28 -8.48 -1.55 1.89
N GLU A 29 -7.29 -0.94 1.81
CA GLU A 29 -6.97 0.32 2.45
C GLU A 29 -6.77 1.36 1.35
N LYS A 30 -7.44 2.50 1.43
CA LYS A 30 -7.30 3.58 0.45
C LYS A 30 -6.98 4.89 1.14
N GLU A 31 -5.88 5.49 0.71
CA GLU A 31 -5.45 6.82 1.13
C GLU A 31 -5.91 7.87 0.12
N PHE A 32 -6.26 9.08 0.56
CA PHE A 32 -6.51 10.25 -0.30
C PHE A 32 -6.56 11.55 0.51
N PHE A 33 -6.29 12.67 -0.15
CA PHE A 33 -6.33 13.99 0.49
C PHE A 33 -7.72 14.63 0.41
N ARG A 34 -8.09 15.34 1.50
CA ARG A 34 -9.08 16.40 1.46
C ARG A 34 -8.40 17.65 0.90
N VAL A 35 -9.06 18.32 -0.04
CA VAL A 35 -8.57 19.57 -0.67
C VAL A 35 -9.63 20.65 -0.62
N ASP A 36 -9.22 21.91 -0.65
CA ASP A 36 -10.14 23.04 -0.82
C ASP A 36 -10.73 23.11 -2.25
N ARG A 37 -11.66 24.03 -2.49
CA ARG A 37 -12.27 24.24 -3.81
C ARG A 37 -11.30 24.69 -4.91
N ASN A 38 -10.07 25.03 -4.56
CA ASN A 38 -9.00 25.38 -5.47
C ASN A 38 -7.98 24.23 -5.67
N GLY A 39 -8.19 23.08 -5.05
CA GLY A 39 -7.31 21.90 -5.14
C GLY A 39 -6.05 21.99 -4.29
N ASN A 40 -5.99 22.85 -3.27
CA ASN A 40 -4.91 22.86 -2.31
C ASN A 40 -5.22 21.89 -1.15
N ILE A 41 -4.20 21.33 -0.51
CA ILE A 41 -4.37 20.50 0.68
C ILE A 41 -5.18 21.26 1.74
N SER A 42 -6.19 20.62 2.32
CA SER A 42 -6.97 21.17 3.42
C SER A 42 -6.13 21.34 4.68
N ASN A 43 -6.26 22.50 5.35
CA ASN A 43 -5.63 22.77 6.64
C ASN A 43 -6.54 22.41 7.82
N SER A 44 -7.76 21.93 7.57
CA SER A 44 -8.70 21.55 8.60
C SER A 44 -8.27 20.25 9.30
N PRO A 45 -8.46 20.13 10.62
CA PRO A 45 -8.22 18.89 11.34
C PRO A 45 -9.13 17.75 10.82
N HIS A 46 -8.85 16.53 11.23
CA HIS A 46 -9.71 15.39 10.94
C HIS A 46 -11.14 15.67 11.43
N PRO A 47 -12.17 15.54 10.58
CA PRO A 47 -13.54 15.87 10.95
C PRO A 47 -14.09 14.94 12.05
N ILE A 48 -14.63 15.52 13.11
CA ILE A 48 -15.25 14.75 14.22
C ILE A 48 -16.42 13.89 13.72
N SER A 49 -17.14 14.36 12.70
CA SER A 49 -18.23 13.62 12.04
C SER A 49 -17.78 12.27 11.44
N LEU A 50 -16.50 12.11 11.14
CA LEU A 50 -15.91 10.85 10.68
C LEU A 50 -15.50 9.91 11.83
N GLY A 51 -15.69 10.33 13.09
CA GLY A 51 -15.23 9.60 14.26
C GLY A 51 -13.79 9.89 14.64
N SER A 52 -13.22 9.07 15.51
CA SER A 52 -11.84 9.23 15.99
C SER A 52 -10.86 8.50 15.09
N ALA A 53 -9.88 9.21 14.53
CA ALA A 53 -8.80 8.60 13.74
C ALA A 53 -7.96 7.56 14.52
N LEU A 54 -8.03 7.53 15.87
CA LEU A 54 -7.33 6.55 16.68
C LEU A 54 -8.12 5.23 16.84
N THR A 55 -9.42 5.31 16.97
CA THR A 55 -10.28 4.20 17.45
C THR A 55 -11.34 3.75 16.45
N ASN A 56 -11.57 4.50 15.37
CA ASN A 56 -12.41 4.08 14.27
C ASN A 56 -11.75 2.93 13.51
N LYS A 57 -12.51 1.89 13.19
CA LYS A 57 -12.02 0.71 12.49
C LYS A 57 -11.92 0.89 10.99
N PHE A 58 -12.64 1.86 10.44
CA PHE A 58 -12.83 2.02 9.00
C PHE A 58 -12.25 3.32 8.45
N ILE A 59 -12.10 4.35 9.29
CA ILE A 59 -11.65 5.68 8.87
C ILE A 59 -10.59 6.19 9.82
N THR A 60 -9.39 6.41 9.31
CA THR A 60 -8.26 6.99 10.03
C THR A 60 -7.58 8.06 9.18
N THR A 61 -6.40 8.49 9.58
CA THR A 61 -5.50 9.31 8.77
C THR A 61 -4.19 8.58 8.58
N ASP A 62 -3.55 8.73 7.40
CA ASP A 62 -2.22 8.21 7.20
C ASP A 62 -1.16 9.16 7.78
N PHE A 63 -0.58 10.07 7.00
CA PHE A 63 0.47 10.97 7.46
C PHE A 63 -0.06 12.30 7.98
N ALA A 64 -0.98 12.92 7.25
CA ALA A 64 -1.52 14.25 7.53
C ALA A 64 -2.98 14.19 7.99
N GLU A 65 -3.43 15.20 8.76
CA GLU A 65 -4.84 15.39 9.14
C GLU A 65 -5.78 15.38 7.93
N ALA A 66 -5.33 15.94 6.79
CA ALA A 66 -6.09 15.98 5.56
C ALA A 66 -6.01 14.68 4.74
N GLN A 67 -5.07 13.78 5.05
CA GLN A 67 -4.90 12.51 4.34
C GLN A 67 -5.71 11.42 5.03
N ILE A 68 -6.94 11.23 4.53
CA ILE A 68 -7.83 10.18 5.01
C ILE A 68 -7.33 8.82 4.52
N GLU A 69 -7.43 7.83 5.38
CA GLU A 69 -7.22 6.43 5.07
C GLU A 69 -8.49 5.64 5.41
N LEU A 70 -9.06 5.01 4.41
CA LEU A 70 -10.21 4.11 4.53
C LEU A 70 -9.72 2.67 4.65
N VAL A 71 -10.30 1.91 5.55
CA VAL A 71 -9.97 0.49 5.79
C VAL A 71 -11.26 -0.32 5.75
N THR A 72 -11.36 -1.27 4.84
CA THR A 72 -12.52 -2.18 4.79
C THR A 72 -12.36 -3.34 5.76
N PRO A 73 -13.46 -3.96 6.22
CA PRO A 73 -13.42 -5.30 6.76
C PRO A 73 -12.91 -6.33 5.72
N VAL A 74 -12.72 -7.57 6.18
CA VAL A 74 -12.38 -8.70 5.31
C VAL A 74 -13.64 -9.22 4.63
N PHE A 75 -13.58 -9.39 3.31
CA PHE A 75 -14.65 -9.93 2.48
C PHE A 75 -14.19 -11.11 1.63
N GLU A 76 -15.07 -12.07 1.41
CA GLU A 76 -14.88 -13.16 0.46
C GLU A 76 -15.53 -12.81 -0.91
N ASN A 77 -16.60 -12.04 -0.88
CA ASN A 77 -17.31 -11.58 -2.08
C ASN A 77 -16.75 -10.21 -2.56
N ILE A 78 -16.44 -10.11 -3.85
CA ILE A 78 -15.87 -8.88 -4.46
C ILE A 78 -16.89 -7.75 -4.47
N ASN A 79 -18.18 -8.05 -4.76
CA ASN A 79 -19.22 -7.03 -4.81
C ASN A 79 -19.47 -6.42 -3.43
N ASP A 80 -19.47 -7.26 -2.37
CA ASP A 80 -19.62 -6.77 -1.00
C ASP A 80 -18.46 -5.87 -0.60
N LEU A 81 -17.22 -6.23 -0.96
CA LEU A 81 -16.03 -5.40 -0.75
C LEU A 81 -16.14 -4.05 -1.48
N SER A 82 -16.48 -4.07 -2.78
CA SER A 82 -16.62 -2.88 -3.60
C SER A 82 -17.73 -1.97 -3.09
N ASN A 83 -18.87 -2.53 -2.74
CA ASN A 83 -20.01 -1.79 -2.17
C ASN A 83 -19.66 -1.16 -0.83
N PHE A 84 -18.96 -1.89 0.04
CA PHE A 84 -18.54 -1.33 1.33
C PHE A 84 -17.54 -0.20 1.17
N LEU A 85 -16.55 -0.35 0.27
CA LEU A 85 -15.59 0.70 -0.05
C LEU A 85 -16.30 1.95 -0.62
N TYR A 86 -17.30 1.75 -1.49
CA TYR A 86 -18.13 2.84 -2.02
C TYR A 86 -18.90 3.55 -0.90
N SER A 87 -19.55 2.78 -0.02
CA SER A 87 -20.28 3.32 1.15
C SER A 87 -19.38 4.18 2.06
N LEU A 88 -18.11 3.76 2.27
CA LEU A 88 -17.13 4.58 3.00
C LEU A 88 -16.87 5.92 2.31
N HIS A 89 -16.74 5.94 0.97
CA HIS A 89 -16.53 7.18 0.22
C HIS A 89 -17.76 8.10 0.31
N VAL A 90 -18.98 7.56 0.18
CA VAL A 90 -20.23 8.31 0.33
C VAL A 90 -20.29 8.92 1.74
N PHE A 91 -20.04 8.11 2.77
CA PHE A 91 -20.04 8.61 4.16
C PHE A 91 -19.03 9.74 4.37
N VAL A 92 -17.79 9.59 3.90
CA VAL A 92 -16.78 10.66 4.00
C VAL A 92 -17.21 11.90 3.24
N ALA A 93 -17.66 11.79 1.99
CA ALA A 93 -18.05 12.94 1.18
C ALA A 93 -19.20 13.75 1.81
N GLN A 94 -20.15 13.05 2.48
CA GLN A 94 -21.28 13.68 3.15
C GLN A 94 -20.92 14.29 4.53
N ASN A 95 -19.80 13.90 5.12
CA ASN A 95 -19.42 14.31 6.49
C ASN A 95 -18.14 15.19 6.55
N ILE A 96 -17.54 15.56 5.43
CA ILE A 96 -16.52 16.61 5.36
C ILE A 96 -17.16 17.98 5.12
N ASP A 97 -16.40 19.06 5.32
CA ASP A 97 -16.87 20.43 5.05
C ASP A 97 -17.36 20.57 3.60
N SER A 98 -18.41 21.37 3.38
CA SER A 98 -18.97 21.61 2.06
C SER A 98 -17.99 22.24 1.05
N ASN A 99 -16.98 22.93 1.54
CA ASN A 99 -15.89 23.53 0.74
C ASN A 99 -14.73 22.55 0.49
N GLU A 100 -14.75 21.35 1.05
CA GLU A 100 -13.72 20.35 0.81
C GLU A 100 -14.15 19.36 -0.29
N LEU A 101 -13.14 18.82 -0.98
CA LEU A 101 -13.28 17.81 -2.04
C LEU A 101 -12.32 16.67 -1.76
N LEU A 102 -12.56 15.49 -2.34
CA LEU A 102 -11.71 14.30 -2.25
C LEU A 102 -10.78 14.24 -3.47
N TRP A 103 -9.47 14.27 -3.23
CA TRP A 103 -8.46 14.25 -4.29
C TRP A 103 -8.35 12.84 -4.90
N PRO A 104 -8.43 12.70 -6.24
CA PRO A 104 -8.61 11.39 -6.88
C PRO A 104 -7.32 10.71 -7.32
N PHE A 105 -6.14 11.27 -7.06
CA PHE A 105 -4.87 10.78 -7.57
C PHE A 105 -3.92 10.32 -6.47
N SER A 106 -3.04 9.38 -6.81
CA SER A 106 -1.97 8.95 -5.93
C SER A 106 -0.90 10.01 -5.69
N MET A 107 -0.58 10.83 -6.70
CA MET A 107 0.29 11.97 -6.49
C MET A 107 -0.49 13.09 -5.80
N PRO A 108 0.16 13.82 -4.89
CA PRO A 108 -0.54 14.78 -4.04
C PRO A 108 -1.11 15.97 -4.82
N PRO A 109 -2.13 16.63 -4.25
CA PRO A 109 -2.60 17.92 -4.74
C PRO A 109 -1.51 18.99 -4.56
N LYS A 110 -1.77 20.23 -5.03
CA LYS A 110 -0.82 21.34 -4.89
C LYS A 110 -0.46 21.63 -3.44
N ILE A 111 0.85 21.61 -3.15
CA ILE A 111 1.44 21.93 -1.83
C ILE A 111 1.99 23.35 -1.90
N LYS A 112 1.30 24.32 -1.31
CA LYS A 112 1.76 25.71 -1.30
C LYS A 112 3.01 25.88 -0.43
N ASN A 113 2.95 25.36 0.80
CA ASN A 113 4.05 25.33 1.76
C ASN A 113 4.05 24.00 2.49
N GLU A 114 5.22 23.52 2.87
CA GLU A 114 5.33 22.30 3.70
C GLU A 114 4.70 22.45 5.09
N ASP A 115 4.62 23.68 5.61
CA ASP A 115 3.97 23.99 6.89
C ASP A 115 2.44 23.86 6.82
N ASP A 116 1.83 23.86 5.63
CA ASP A 116 0.40 23.58 5.43
C ASP A 116 0.06 22.10 5.63
N ILE A 117 1.07 21.23 5.70
CA ILE A 117 0.88 19.79 5.94
C ILE A 117 0.81 19.54 7.46
N ASN A 118 -0.40 19.61 8.01
CA ASN A 118 -0.66 19.30 9.41
C ASN A 118 -0.52 17.78 9.65
N LEU A 119 0.42 17.40 10.53
CA LEU A 119 0.64 15.99 10.87
C LEU A 119 -0.56 15.41 11.62
N GLY A 120 -0.93 14.18 11.29
CA GLY A 120 -2.00 13.47 11.97
C GLY A 120 -1.80 13.47 13.49
N PHE A 121 -2.84 13.88 14.21
CA PHE A 121 -2.90 13.89 15.68
C PHE A 121 -4.03 13.00 16.16
N TYR A 122 -3.71 12.03 16.99
CA TYR A 122 -4.65 10.96 17.31
C TYR A 122 -5.27 11.04 18.70
N HIS A 123 -4.59 11.57 19.65
CA HIS A 123 -5.02 11.78 21.05
C HIS A 123 -3.80 11.99 21.96
N GLN A 124 -4.02 12.42 23.19
CA GLN A 124 -2.98 12.57 24.23
C GLN A 124 -2.70 11.27 25.02
N SER A 125 -3.23 10.12 24.60
CA SER A 125 -2.87 8.81 25.14
C SER A 125 -1.51 8.35 24.62
N ASN A 126 -0.89 7.37 25.28
CA ASN A 126 0.39 6.79 24.84
C ASN A 126 0.35 6.33 23.38
N THR A 127 -0.69 5.59 22.99
CA THR A 127 -0.84 5.10 21.61
C THR A 127 -1.03 6.25 20.63
N GLY A 128 -1.84 7.27 20.99
CA GLY A 128 -2.06 8.45 20.13
C GLY A 128 -0.78 9.26 19.96
N LEU A 129 -0.05 9.50 21.06
CA LEU A 129 1.21 10.23 21.03
C LEU A 129 2.29 9.47 20.26
N LEU A 130 2.37 8.13 20.41
CA LEU A 130 3.30 7.30 19.65
C LEU A 130 3.05 7.42 18.14
N LYS A 131 1.79 7.33 17.71
CA LYS A 131 1.40 7.52 16.29
C LYS A 131 1.79 8.91 15.77
N HIS A 132 1.65 9.94 16.60
CA HIS A 132 2.03 11.31 16.23
C HIS A 132 3.55 11.47 16.18
N VAL A 133 4.31 10.95 17.15
CA VAL A 133 5.78 10.99 17.15
C VAL A 133 6.35 10.22 15.96
N TYR A 134 5.76 9.09 15.59
CA TYR A 134 6.12 8.37 14.38
C TYR A 134 6.08 9.27 13.13
N ARG A 135 5.00 10.04 12.97
CA ARG A 135 4.84 10.98 11.84
C ARG A 135 5.79 12.18 11.90
N LYS A 136 6.07 12.68 13.10
CA LYS A 136 7.17 13.65 13.29
C LYS A 136 8.50 13.08 12.79
N GLY A 137 8.78 11.82 13.11
CA GLY A 137 9.99 11.15 12.63
C GLY A 137 10.04 11.03 11.11
N LEU A 138 8.93 10.68 10.46
CA LEU A 138 8.86 10.68 9.00
C LEU A 138 9.15 12.07 8.42
N LYS A 139 8.55 13.13 8.99
CA LYS A 139 8.81 14.52 8.60
C LYS A 139 10.29 14.89 8.76
N VAL A 140 10.92 14.53 9.88
CA VAL A 140 12.33 14.82 10.18
C VAL A 140 13.29 14.07 9.26
N ARG A 141 12.95 12.83 8.90
CA ARG A 141 13.79 11.93 8.09
C ARG A 141 13.74 12.27 6.61
N TYR A 142 12.55 12.41 6.08
CA TYR A 142 12.26 12.40 4.64
C TYR A 142 11.65 13.71 4.12
N GLY A 143 11.29 14.61 5.03
CA GLY A 143 10.46 15.78 4.70
C GLY A 143 8.97 15.43 4.60
N PRO A 144 8.08 16.42 4.83
CA PRO A 144 6.64 16.16 4.84
C PRO A 144 6.08 15.93 3.43
N THR A 145 6.64 16.57 2.41
CA THR A 145 6.17 16.50 1.02
C THR A 145 6.19 15.07 0.48
N MET A 146 7.27 14.31 0.72
CA MET A 146 7.40 12.93 0.26
C MET A 146 6.29 12.02 0.82
N GLN A 147 5.80 12.29 2.03
CA GLN A 147 4.78 11.50 2.69
C GLN A 147 3.35 11.79 2.16
N CYS A 148 3.19 12.76 1.28
CA CYS A 148 1.88 13.15 0.73
C CYS A 148 1.44 12.32 -0.48
N VAL A 149 2.16 11.28 -0.86
CA VAL A 149 1.68 10.32 -1.85
C VAL A 149 0.61 9.42 -1.22
N SER A 150 -0.38 9.01 -2.01
CA SER A 150 -1.51 8.18 -1.57
C SER A 150 -1.59 6.91 -2.43
N GLY A 151 -1.93 5.80 -1.83
CA GLY A 151 -2.00 4.51 -2.50
C GLY A 151 -3.29 3.74 -2.27
N MET A 152 -3.38 2.63 -3.00
CA MET A 152 -4.29 1.54 -2.72
C MET A 152 -3.49 0.39 -2.13
N HIS A 153 -3.85 -0.05 -0.92
CA HIS A 153 -3.30 -1.29 -0.37
C HIS A 153 -4.34 -2.39 -0.52
N TYR A 154 -3.89 -3.50 -1.07
CA TYR A 154 -4.74 -4.67 -1.27
C TYR A 154 -4.31 -5.78 -0.33
N ASN A 155 -5.16 -6.12 0.64
CA ASN A 155 -4.93 -7.21 1.58
C ASN A 155 -5.50 -8.51 1.00
N PHE A 156 -4.66 -9.54 0.91
CA PHE A 156 -4.97 -10.81 0.27
C PHE A 156 -4.62 -11.99 1.17
N SER A 157 -5.56 -12.91 1.32
CA SER A 157 -5.27 -14.24 1.88
C SER A 157 -6.13 -15.31 1.21
N VAL A 158 -5.60 -16.52 1.20
CA VAL A 158 -6.40 -17.73 0.91
C VAL A 158 -6.90 -18.29 2.24
N GLU A 159 -8.18 -18.65 2.31
CA GLU A 159 -8.76 -19.26 3.49
C GLU A 159 -7.94 -20.48 3.91
N LYS A 160 -7.73 -20.65 5.23
CA LYS A 160 -6.76 -21.61 5.76
C LYS A 160 -6.99 -23.03 5.26
N ASN A 161 -8.24 -23.51 5.23
CA ASN A 161 -8.53 -24.87 4.78
C ASN A 161 -8.28 -25.03 3.27
N SER A 162 -8.57 -24.00 2.47
CA SER A 162 -8.27 -23.99 1.03
C SER A 162 -6.75 -24.05 0.81
N LEU A 163 -5.99 -23.23 1.53
CA LEU A 163 -4.53 -23.20 1.45
C LEU A 163 -3.92 -24.52 1.95
N SER A 164 -4.39 -25.04 3.09
CA SER A 164 -3.90 -26.31 3.65
C SER A 164 -4.13 -27.49 2.72
N LYS A 165 -5.26 -27.54 2.01
CA LYS A 165 -5.52 -28.56 0.97
C LYS A 165 -4.52 -28.44 -0.17
N PHE A 166 -4.24 -27.22 -0.64
CA PHE A 166 -3.27 -26.95 -1.70
C PHE A 166 -1.87 -27.41 -1.33
N ILE A 167 -1.36 -27.01 -0.16
CA ILE A 167 -0.01 -27.37 0.31
C ILE A 167 0.04 -28.75 0.97
N ARG A 168 -1.11 -29.43 1.16
CA ARG A 168 -1.27 -30.71 1.85
C ARG A 168 -0.70 -30.72 3.27
N SER A 169 -0.88 -29.62 4.00
CA SER A 169 -0.38 -29.45 5.36
C SER A 169 -1.11 -28.34 6.11
N ASP A 170 -1.33 -28.56 7.41
CA ASP A 170 -1.84 -27.56 8.34
C ASP A 170 -0.71 -26.88 9.17
N ASP A 171 0.55 -27.30 8.92
CA ASP A 171 1.70 -26.73 9.62
C ASP A 171 1.91 -25.26 9.21
N GLN A 172 1.98 -24.38 10.21
CA GLN A 172 2.18 -22.94 9.99
C GLN A 172 3.48 -22.64 9.24
N LYS A 173 4.52 -23.46 9.35
CA LYS A 173 5.77 -23.29 8.60
C LYS A 173 5.56 -23.50 7.10
N MET A 174 4.73 -24.47 6.74
CA MET A 174 4.37 -24.73 5.35
C MET A 174 3.47 -23.62 4.79
N ILE A 175 2.55 -23.11 5.59
CA ILE A 175 1.72 -21.94 5.25
C ILE A 175 2.61 -20.72 5.03
N ASN A 176 3.57 -20.45 5.93
CA ASN A 176 4.53 -19.36 5.78
C ASN A 176 5.32 -19.49 4.47
N GLU A 177 5.82 -20.70 4.14
CA GLU A 177 6.59 -20.92 2.91
C GLU A 177 5.72 -20.71 1.66
N ALA A 178 4.44 -21.09 1.67
CA ALA A 178 3.52 -20.83 0.56
C ALA A 178 3.34 -19.33 0.31
N TYR A 179 3.13 -18.54 1.37
CA TYR A 179 3.04 -17.08 1.25
C TYR A 179 4.37 -16.43 0.85
N LEU A 180 5.50 -16.91 1.38
CA LEU A 180 6.82 -16.41 0.97
C LEU A 180 7.13 -16.76 -0.49
N SER A 181 6.72 -17.95 -0.96
CA SER A 181 6.77 -18.35 -2.36
C SER A 181 5.99 -17.38 -3.24
N LEU A 182 4.75 -17.09 -2.87
CA LEU A 182 3.93 -16.08 -3.55
C LEU A 182 4.61 -14.71 -3.57
N ILE A 183 5.16 -14.23 -2.43
CA ILE A 183 5.87 -12.94 -2.36
C ILE A 183 7.07 -12.93 -3.32
N ARG A 184 7.89 -13.99 -3.35
CA ARG A 184 9.05 -14.07 -4.26
C ARG A 184 8.61 -14.00 -5.72
N ASN A 185 7.56 -14.73 -6.11
CA ASN A 185 7.02 -14.66 -7.47
C ASN A 185 6.42 -13.29 -7.78
N PHE A 186 5.69 -12.68 -6.84
CA PHE A 186 5.20 -11.31 -6.96
C PHE A 186 6.36 -10.34 -7.20
N LYS A 187 7.44 -10.41 -6.43
CA LYS A 187 8.60 -9.53 -6.58
C LYS A 187 9.30 -9.73 -7.94
N ARG A 188 9.41 -10.96 -8.44
CA ARG A 188 9.92 -11.25 -9.81
C ARG A 188 9.09 -10.59 -10.90
N LEU A 189 7.79 -10.47 -10.66
CA LEU A 189 6.80 -10.00 -11.62
C LEU A 189 6.25 -8.60 -11.28
N TYR A 190 6.83 -7.90 -10.33
CA TYR A 190 6.31 -6.60 -9.90
C TYR A 190 6.33 -5.55 -11.03
N TRP A 191 7.26 -5.66 -11.98
CA TRP A 191 7.26 -4.90 -13.22
C TRP A 191 5.91 -4.99 -13.98
N PHE A 192 5.25 -6.13 -13.93
CA PHE A 192 3.95 -6.33 -14.56
C PHE A 192 2.84 -5.59 -13.80
N VAL A 193 2.85 -5.63 -12.45
CA VAL A 193 1.90 -4.85 -11.65
C VAL A 193 2.03 -3.36 -11.93
N LEU A 194 3.27 -2.85 -12.07
CA LEU A 194 3.52 -1.45 -12.46
C LEU A 194 2.95 -1.09 -13.83
N LEU A 195 2.99 -2.01 -14.80
CA LEU A 195 2.37 -1.79 -16.12
C LEU A 195 0.84 -1.79 -16.04
N MET A 196 0.26 -2.67 -15.22
CA MET A 196 -1.18 -2.88 -15.17
C MET A 196 -1.89 -1.89 -14.24
N TYR A 197 -1.24 -1.43 -13.16
CA TYR A 197 -1.81 -0.58 -12.12
C TYR A 197 -1.14 0.78 -11.96
N GLY A 198 -0.07 1.06 -12.69
CA GLY A 198 0.60 2.36 -12.64
C GLY A 198 -0.23 3.44 -13.35
N GLN A 199 -0.58 4.51 -12.63
CA GLN A 199 -1.47 5.58 -13.09
C GLN A 199 -0.84 6.97 -12.98
N THR A 200 0.43 7.06 -12.54
CA THR A 200 1.06 8.33 -12.17
C THR A 200 2.33 8.61 -12.96
N ASN A 201 2.22 9.38 -14.04
CA ASN A 201 3.36 9.86 -14.84
C ASN A 201 3.49 11.39 -14.88
N ILE A 202 2.64 12.08 -14.11
CA ILE A 202 2.58 13.55 -14.00
C ILE A 202 2.38 13.93 -12.53
N VAL A 203 2.89 15.09 -12.12
CA VAL A 203 2.79 15.61 -10.76
C VAL A 203 2.82 17.14 -10.77
N ASP A 204 2.17 17.77 -9.78
CA ASP A 204 2.30 19.22 -9.56
C ASP A 204 3.75 19.60 -9.23
N ASN A 205 4.24 20.67 -9.82
CA ASN A 205 5.61 21.16 -9.63
C ASN A 205 5.97 21.43 -8.16
N SER A 206 4.97 21.75 -7.32
CA SER A 206 5.19 21.97 -5.88
C SER A 206 5.72 20.72 -5.16
N PHE A 207 5.37 19.52 -5.63
CA PHE A 207 5.82 18.26 -5.05
C PHE A 207 7.34 18.03 -5.21
N VAL A 208 7.94 18.49 -6.29
CA VAL A 208 9.38 18.31 -6.58
C VAL A 208 10.21 19.55 -6.32
N LYS A 209 9.60 20.65 -5.87
CA LYS A 209 10.27 21.91 -5.61
C LYS A 209 11.40 21.74 -4.58
N GLY A 210 12.63 22.10 -4.97
CA GLY A 210 13.81 22.01 -4.11
C GLY A 210 14.36 20.57 -3.93
N ARG A 211 13.85 19.60 -4.68
CA ARG A 211 14.31 18.20 -4.70
C ARG A 211 15.02 17.91 -6.03
N GLU A 212 16.00 17.03 -5.99
CA GLU A 212 16.61 16.49 -7.21
C GLU A 212 15.61 15.55 -7.93
N HIS A 213 15.45 15.72 -9.24
CA HIS A 213 14.56 14.89 -10.05
C HIS A 213 14.96 14.94 -11.54
N ASN A 214 14.51 13.94 -12.29
CA ASN A 214 14.71 13.81 -13.75
C ASN A 214 13.44 14.10 -14.57
N LEU A 215 12.41 14.71 -13.96
CA LEU A 215 11.16 15.03 -14.64
C LEU A 215 11.32 16.17 -15.62
N ASN A 216 10.57 16.09 -16.73
CA ASN A 216 10.45 17.16 -17.71
C ASN A 216 9.34 18.14 -17.31
N LYS A 217 9.49 19.39 -17.71
CA LYS A 217 8.47 20.41 -17.52
C LYS A 217 7.37 20.23 -18.58
N LEU A 218 6.12 20.09 -18.15
CA LEU A 218 4.95 20.04 -19.02
C LEU A 218 4.32 21.44 -19.15
N SER A 219 4.13 22.13 -18.02
CA SER A 219 3.55 23.47 -17.93
C SER A 219 4.28 24.31 -16.87
N SER A 220 3.74 25.47 -16.47
CA SER A 220 4.25 26.23 -15.32
C SER A 220 4.07 25.47 -14.01
N ASP A 221 3.02 24.68 -13.92
CA ASP A 221 2.57 24.02 -12.69
C ASP A 221 2.80 22.50 -12.70
N ASP A 222 3.04 21.89 -13.86
CA ASP A 222 3.13 20.42 -13.99
C ASP A 222 4.50 19.93 -14.45
N MET A 223 4.97 18.87 -13.82
CA MET A 223 6.15 18.10 -14.18
C MET A 223 5.73 16.68 -14.58
N TYR A 224 6.43 16.04 -15.54
CA TYR A 224 6.06 14.73 -16.04
C TYR A 224 7.27 13.89 -16.47
N LEU A 225 7.03 12.60 -16.57
CA LEU A 225 7.91 11.67 -17.27
C LEU A 225 7.03 10.80 -18.20
N LYS A 226 7.14 11.03 -19.52
CA LYS A 226 6.24 10.47 -20.54
C LYS A 226 6.05 8.95 -20.41
N ASP A 227 7.16 8.23 -20.26
CA ASP A 227 7.18 6.77 -20.31
C ASP A 227 7.06 6.09 -18.92
N ALA A 228 6.93 6.90 -17.85
CA ALA A 228 6.77 6.38 -16.50
C ALA A 228 5.38 5.73 -16.29
N THR A 229 5.35 4.66 -15.52
CA THR A 229 4.10 4.03 -15.07
C THR A 229 3.63 4.60 -13.74
N SER A 230 4.53 4.72 -12.75
CA SER A 230 4.19 5.18 -11.42
C SER A 230 5.29 6.06 -10.82
N LEU A 231 5.12 7.38 -10.87
CA LEU A 231 5.99 8.33 -10.14
C LEU A 231 5.84 8.16 -8.62
N ARG A 232 4.70 7.66 -8.15
CA ARG A 232 4.49 7.31 -6.74
C ARG A 232 5.50 6.25 -6.28
N MET A 233 5.79 5.25 -7.09
CA MET A 233 6.73 4.17 -6.76
C MET A 233 8.18 4.50 -7.12
N SER A 234 8.46 5.70 -7.64
CA SER A 234 9.79 6.16 -8.01
C SER A 234 10.55 6.78 -6.83
N GLU A 235 11.81 7.16 -7.06
CA GLU A 235 12.69 7.81 -6.07
C GLU A 235 12.16 9.16 -5.55
N ILE A 236 11.30 9.84 -6.30
CA ILE A 236 10.63 11.06 -5.81
C ILE A 236 9.40 10.76 -4.95
N GLY A 237 8.88 9.53 -4.99
CA GLY A 237 7.67 9.09 -4.30
C GLY A 237 7.97 8.15 -3.13
N TYR A 238 7.38 6.95 -3.16
CA TYR A 238 7.36 5.98 -2.07
C TYR A 238 8.66 5.15 -2.01
N GLN A 239 9.82 5.81 -1.89
CA GLN A 239 11.12 5.16 -1.73
C GLN A 239 12.00 5.92 -0.73
N SER A 240 12.92 5.22 -0.07
CA SER A 240 13.88 5.77 0.87
C SER A 240 15.29 5.30 0.55
N GLU A 241 16.23 6.24 0.35
CA GLU A 241 17.64 5.93 0.14
C GLU A 241 18.25 5.10 1.28
N ALA A 242 17.88 5.42 2.54
CA ALA A 242 18.34 4.65 3.69
C ALA A 242 17.92 3.17 3.61
N GLN A 243 16.69 2.91 3.14
CA GLN A 243 16.14 1.55 3.06
C GLN A 243 16.66 0.75 1.86
N LYS A 244 17.27 1.37 0.84
CA LYS A 244 17.95 0.65 -0.26
C LYS A 244 19.09 -0.27 0.24
N ASN A 245 19.61 -0.01 1.45
CA ASN A 245 20.64 -0.84 2.09
C ASN A 245 20.08 -2.12 2.75
N LEU A 246 18.76 -2.31 2.78
CA LEU A 246 18.14 -3.50 3.36
C LEU A 246 18.15 -4.65 2.34
N ASP A 247 18.74 -5.79 2.72
CA ASP A 247 18.83 -6.99 1.86
C ASP A 247 17.71 -7.99 2.16
N ILE A 248 16.48 -7.59 1.89
CA ILE A 248 15.30 -8.43 2.13
C ILE A 248 14.95 -9.21 0.84
N LYS A 249 14.97 -10.55 0.93
CA LYS A 249 14.73 -11.47 -0.19
C LYS A 249 13.50 -12.35 -0.03
N TYR A 250 12.85 -12.34 1.11
CA TYR A 250 11.71 -13.22 1.44
C TYR A 250 12.01 -14.72 1.29
N ASN A 251 13.26 -15.12 1.55
CA ASN A 251 13.72 -16.52 1.42
C ASN A 251 13.33 -17.37 2.62
N SER A 252 13.14 -16.75 3.79
CA SER A 252 12.52 -17.35 4.97
C SER A 252 11.87 -16.26 5.83
N LEU A 253 10.92 -16.64 6.67
CA LEU A 253 10.30 -15.72 7.62
C LEU A 253 11.32 -15.25 8.66
N ASP A 254 12.19 -16.13 9.13
CA ASP A 254 13.22 -15.82 10.12
C ASP A 254 14.22 -14.77 9.60
N ASP A 255 14.67 -14.89 8.34
CA ASP A 255 15.54 -13.90 7.72
C ASP A 255 14.83 -12.54 7.59
N PHE A 256 13.57 -12.54 7.15
CA PHE A 256 12.77 -11.32 7.06
C PHE A 256 12.66 -10.62 8.43
N LEU A 257 12.25 -11.34 9.48
CA LEU A 257 12.11 -10.83 10.83
C LEU A 257 13.42 -10.27 11.37
N LYS A 258 14.52 -11.00 11.14
CA LYS A 258 15.87 -10.60 11.56
C LYS A 258 16.33 -9.30 10.89
N GLU A 259 16.13 -9.17 9.58
CA GLU A 259 16.53 -7.95 8.86
C GLU A 259 15.66 -6.74 9.25
N ILE A 260 14.35 -6.89 9.41
CA ILE A 260 13.49 -5.81 9.90
C ILE A 260 13.87 -5.42 11.34
N LYS A 261 14.13 -6.39 12.23
CA LYS A 261 14.59 -6.11 13.58
C LYS A 261 15.90 -5.32 13.59
N LYS A 262 16.89 -5.70 12.78
CA LYS A 262 18.14 -4.95 12.62
C LYS A 262 17.88 -3.51 12.14
N ALA A 263 17.01 -3.36 11.15
CA ALA A 263 16.67 -2.06 10.58
C ALA A 263 16.07 -1.09 11.63
N ILE A 264 15.34 -1.62 12.62
CA ILE A 264 14.78 -0.83 13.74
C ILE A 264 15.81 -0.54 14.82
N THR A 265 16.68 -1.53 15.14
CA THR A 265 17.48 -1.51 16.36
C THR A 265 18.91 -1.02 16.17
N ILE A 266 19.49 -1.14 14.98
CA ILE A 266 20.85 -0.67 14.70
C ILE A 266 20.81 0.79 14.34
N PRO A 267 21.48 1.68 15.10
CA PRO A 267 21.51 3.10 14.79
C PRO A 267 22.04 3.39 13.37
N PHE A 268 21.34 4.25 12.65
CA PHE A 268 21.76 4.74 11.36
C PHE A 268 22.26 6.18 11.52
N SER A 269 23.52 6.44 11.19
CA SER A 269 24.21 7.68 11.51
C SER A 269 23.48 8.94 11.08
N GLU A 270 22.86 8.94 9.89
CA GLU A 270 22.10 10.08 9.38
C GLU A 270 20.93 10.42 10.32
N PHE A 271 20.19 9.42 10.81
CA PHE A 271 19.02 9.62 11.68
C PHE A 271 19.41 9.82 13.14
N SER A 272 20.51 9.21 13.59
CA SER A 272 21.09 9.48 14.91
C SER A 272 21.53 10.95 15.04
N ASN A 273 22.11 11.53 13.98
CA ASN A 273 22.54 12.93 13.97
C ASN A 273 21.36 13.93 14.04
N LYS A 274 20.16 13.52 13.57
CA LYS A 274 18.94 14.32 13.74
C LYS A 274 18.44 14.35 15.18
N GLY A 275 18.83 13.37 16.00
CA GLY A 275 18.42 13.23 17.40
C GLY A 275 17.02 12.63 17.59
N LEU A 276 16.81 11.97 18.73
CA LEU A 276 15.50 11.42 19.10
C LEU A 276 14.56 12.47 19.66
N LYS A 277 15.11 13.54 20.26
CA LYS A 277 14.36 14.64 20.86
C LYS A 277 14.78 15.98 20.23
N ASP A 278 13.82 16.90 20.14
CA ASP A 278 14.05 18.28 19.76
C ASP A 278 14.80 19.08 20.87
N PRO A 279 15.28 20.32 20.63
CA PRO A 279 15.95 21.14 21.65
C PRO A 279 15.06 21.43 22.87
N GLN A 280 13.75 21.31 22.77
CA GLN A 280 12.78 21.46 23.86
C GLN A 280 12.56 20.17 24.65
N GLY A 281 13.22 19.07 24.26
CA GLY A 281 13.15 17.76 24.91
C GLY A 281 11.93 16.93 24.53
N ASN A 282 11.17 17.31 23.49
CA ASN A 282 10.05 16.49 22.99
C ASN A 282 10.53 15.45 21.98
N TYR A 283 9.95 14.26 21.99
CA TYR A 283 10.25 13.25 20.99
C TYR A 283 9.90 13.73 19.58
N GLN A 284 10.85 13.58 18.66
CA GLN A 284 10.69 13.83 17.23
C GLN A 284 10.91 12.57 16.37
N GLN A 285 11.44 11.51 16.92
CA GLN A 285 11.58 10.18 16.31
C GLN A 285 11.36 9.11 17.39
N ILE A 286 10.85 7.93 17.00
CA ILE A 286 10.71 6.78 17.90
C ILE A 286 12.05 6.06 18.08
N SER A 287 12.80 5.91 17.01
CA SER A 287 14.12 5.26 17.00
C SER A 287 15.05 5.98 16.03
N ASP A 288 16.34 5.66 16.05
CA ASP A 288 17.35 6.17 15.13
C ASP A 288 17.88 5.08 14.17
N GLY A 289 17.21 3.94 14.09
CA GLY A 289 17.48 2.91 13.10
C GLY A 289 17.06 3.35 11.68
N ILE A 290 17.36 2.52 10.67
CA ILE A 290 16.95 2.76 9.26
C ILE A 290 15.44 2.97 9.16
N ILE A 291 14.66 2.24 9.95
CA ILE A 291 13.21 2.44 10.12
C ILE A 291 12.88 2.63 11.60
N GLN A 292 11.84 3.38 11.92
CA GLN A 292 11.41 3.61 13.29
C GLN A 292 10.63 2.43 13.86
N ILE A 293 9.76 1.87 13.02
CA ILE A 293 8.87 0.74 13.32
C ILE A 293 8.70 -0.11 12.06
N GLU A 294 8.17 -1.30 12.21
CA GLU A 294 7.94 -2.27 11.15
C GLU A 294 7.12 -1.69 9.98
N ASN A 295 6.15 -0.82 10.30
CA ASN A 295 5.26 -0.21 9.30
C ASN A 295 5.97 0.82 8.41
N GLU A 296 7.16 1.30 8.79
CA GLU A 296 7.96 2.22 7.96
C GLU A 296 8.72 1.52 6.82
N TYR A 297 8.78 0.19 6.81
CA TYR A 297 9.44 -0.52 5.71
C TYR A 297 8.66 -0.35 4.40
N TYR A 298 9.28 0.35 3.45
CA TYR A 298 8.72 0.60 2.13
C TYR A 298 8.99 -0.58 1.21
N ASP A 299 7.95 -1.33 0.87
CA ASP A 299 7.98 -2.39 -0.14
C ASP A 299 6.63 -2.49 -0.85
N SER A 300 6.64 -3.09 -2.04
CA SER A 300 5.45 -3.29 -2.86
C SER A 300 4.52 -4.38 -2.32
N ILE A 301 5.03 -5.29 -1.47
CA ILE A 301 4.29 -6.37 -0.82
C ILE A 301 4.92 -6.71 0.52
N ARG A 302 4.10 -6.99 1.54
CA ARG A 302 4.57 -7.38 2.88
C ARG A 302 3.75 -8.53 3.47
N PRO A 303 4.39 -9.47 4.21
CA PRO A 303 3.67 -10.42 5.04
C PRO A 303 3.09 -9.73 6.27
N LYS A 304 1.87 -10.09 6.62
CA LYS A 304 1.09 -9.48 7.71
C LYS A 304 0.38 -10.52 8.54
N ARG A 305 -0.02 -10.08 9.74
CA ARG A 305 -0.94 -10.79 10.62
C ARG A 305 -1.84 -9.80 11.34
N SER A 306 -3.09 -10.16 11.55
CA SER A 306 -4.08 -9.35 12.25
C SER A 306 -3.66 -9.09 13.70
N SER A 307 -3.98 -7.90 14.23
CA SER A 307 -3.63 -7.51 15.59
C SER A 307 -4.27 -8.44 16.63
N TYR A 308 -3.48 -8.83 17.62
CA TYR A 308 -3.93 -9.67 18.73
C TYR A 308 -3.19 -9.27 20.01
N ASN A 309 -3.92 -9.06 21.10
CA ASN A 309 -3.40 -8.88 22.47
C ASN A 309 -2.22 -7.88 22.64
N ASN A 310 -2.25 -6.73 21.96
CA ASN A 310 -1.19 -5.71 22.02
C ASN A 310 0.22 -6.17 21.57
N TYR A 311 0.34 -7.34 20.91
CA TYR A 311 1.60 -7.73 20.28
C TYR A 311 2.00 -6.76 19.18
N ARG A 312 3.30 -6.54 19.03
CA ARG A 312 3.85 -5.81 17.88
C ARG A 312 3.73 -6.64 16.60
N PRO A 313 3.68 -6.02 15.42
CA PRO A 313 3.60 -6.74 14.14
C PRO A 313 4.68 -7.81 13.94
N LEU A 314 5.93 -7.55 14.33
CA LEU A 314 7.01 -8.55 14.27
C LEU A 314 6.78 -9.72 15.22
N ASP A 315 6.32 -9.44 16.44
CA ASP A 315 6.05 -10.49 17.43
C ASP A 315 4.86 -11.38 16.98
N LEU A 316 3.84 -10.78 16.33
CA LEU A 316 2.73 -11.52 15.75
C LEU A 316 3.21 -12.48 14.65
N LEU A 317 4.04 -12.00 13.73
CA LEU A 317 4.62 -12.83 12.67
C LEU A 317 5.55 -13.90 13.23
N SER A 318 6.36 -13.58 14.24
CA SER A 318 7.28 -14.52 14.87
C SER A 318 6.54 -15.64 15.61
N ASN A 319 5.52 -15.30 16.39
CA ASN A 319 4.82 -16.25 17.25
C ASN A 319 3.76 -17.08 16.51
N PHE A 320 3.12 -16.49 15.50
CA PHE A 320 1.93 -17.07 14.87
C PHE A 320 2.04 -17.24 13.36
N GLY A 321 3.12 -16.73 12.73
CA GLY A 321 3.35 -16.81 11.29
C GLY A 321 2.49 -15.86 10.46
N ILE A 322 2.57 -16.01 9.13
CA ILE A 322 1.88 -15.18 8.15
C ILE A 322 0.39 -15.58 8.09
N GLU A 323 -0.49 -14.59 8.04
CA GLU A 323 -1.93 -14.77 7.89
C GLU A 323 -2.42 -14.22 6.55
N TYR A 324 -1.90 -13.07 6.12
CA TYR A 324 -2.25 -12.42 4.86
C TYR A 324 -1.08 -11.62 4.29
N LEU A 325 -1.24 -11.17 3.06
CA LEU A 325 -0.29 -10.31 2.36
C LEU A 325 -0.91 -8.94 2.10
N GLU A 326 -0.13 -7.90 2.28
CA GLU A 326 -0.49 -6.52 1.97
C GLU A 326 0.27 -6.06 0.72
N ILE A 327 -0.45 -5.92 -0.39
CA ILE A 327 0.08 -5.38 -1.65
C ILE A 327 -0.05 -3.86 -1.60
N ARG A 328 1.06 -3.13 -1.73
CA ARG A 328 1.16 -1.68 -1.53
C ARG A 328 1.51 -0.91 -2.81
N GLY A 329 1.99 -1.59 -3.81
CA GLY A 329 2.50 -1.00 -5.04
C GLY A 329 1.43 -0.70 -6.10
N ILE A 330 0.18 -0.41 -5.69
CA ILE A 330 -0.95 -0.11 -6.57
C ILE A 330 -1.28 1.37 -6.49
N ASP A 331 -1.33 2.05 -7.65
CA ASP A 331 -1.78 3.43 -7.73
C ASP A 331 -3.33 3.51 -7.70
N ILE A 332 -3.86 4.64 -7.26
CA ILE A 332 -5.28 4.94 -7.35
C ILE A 332 -5.63 5.12 -8.82
N SER A 333 -6.57 4.30 -9.35
CA SER A 333 -7.11 4.54 -10.69
C SER A 333 -7.99 5.78 -10.67
N PRO A 334 -7.63 6.82 -11.45
CA PRO A 334 -8.46 8.02 -11.53
C PRO A 334 -9.75 7.79 -12.31
N ASN A 335 -9.91 6.67 -12.98
CA ASN A 335 -11.12 6.31 -13.72
C ASN A 335 -12.23 5.78 -12.80
N GLU A 336 -11.86 5.38 -11.59
CA GLU A 336 -12.76 4.83 -10.59
C GLU A 336 -12.97 5.80 -9.42
N ILE A 337 -14.21 6.03 -9.01
CA ILE A 337 -14.54 6.89 -7.86
C ILE A 337 -13.87 6.35 -6.58
N THR A 338 -13.91 5.05 -6.41
CA THR A 338 -13.26 4.35 -5.27
C THR A 338 -11.77 4.13 -5.47
N GLY A 339 -11.22 4.41 -6.67
CA GLY A 339 -9.82 4.18 -7.03
C GLY A 339 -9.51 2.76 -7.50
N MET A 340 -10.47 1.84 -7.42
CA MET A 340 -10.35 0.45 -7.86
C MET A 340 -11.75 -0.12 -8.13
N SER A 341 -11.96 -0.77 -9.27
CA SER A 341 -13.21 -1.47 -9.60
C SER A 341 -13.13 -2.97 -9.27
N GLU A 342 -14.26 -3.66 -9.40
CA GLU A 342 -14.33 -5.12 -9.28
C GLU A 342 -13.41 -5.83 -10.29
N HIS A 343 -13.24 -5.27 -11.48
CA HIS A 343 -12.33 -5.79 -12.49
C HIS A 343 -10.86 -5.71 -12.01
N HIS A 344 -10.47 -4.61 -11.37
CA HIS A 344 -9.15 -4.47 -10.77
C HIS A 344 -8.93 -5.50 -9.66
N ILE A 345 -9.93 -5.69 -8.78
CA ILE A 345 -9.88 -6.65 -7.68
C ILE A 345 -9.75 -8.09 -8.23
N ARG A 346 -10.58 -8.45 -9.21
CA ARG A 346 -10.56 -9.79 -9.79
C ARG A 346 -9.26 -10.09 -10.54
N PHE A 347 -8.71 -9.08 -11.22
CA PHE A 347 -7.44 -9.24 -11.94
C PHE A 347 -6.25 -9.38 -10.99
N ILE A 348 -6.18 -8.62 -9.89
CA ILE A 348 -5.10 -8.80 -8.91
C ILE A 348 -5.21 -10.14 -8.18
N ASP A 349 -6.41 -10.64 -7.90
CA ASP A 349 -6.61 -11.98 -7.37
C ASP A 349 -6.04 -13.04 -8.31
N LEU A 350 -6.40 -12.98 -9.59
CA LEU A 350 -5.89 -13.90 -10.61
C LEU A 350 -4.36 -13.89 -10.65
N PHE A 351 -3.75 -12.71 -10.61
CA PHE A 351 -2.31 -12.55 -10.59
C PHE A 351 -1.67 -13.11 -9.31
N LEU A 352 -2.28 -12.90 -8.15
CA LEU A 352 -1.77 -13.44 -6.88
C LEU A 352 -1.92 -14.96 -6.80
N ILE A 353 -3.00 -15.53 -7.33
CA ILE A 353 -3.13 -16.98 -7.46
C ILE A 353 -2.09 -17.54 -8.45
N TYR A 354 -1.84 -16.85 -9.56
CA TYR A 354 -0.72 -17.20 -10.45
C TYR A 354 0.61 -17.25 -9.70
N CYS A 355 0.91 -16.25 -8.87
CA CYS A 355 2.10 -16.23 -8.05
C CYS A 355 2.15 -17.34 -6.99
N LEU A 356 0.99 -17.74 -6.46
CA LEU A 356 0.87 -18.80 -5.45
C LEU A 356 1.12 -20.19 -6.04
N VAL A 357 0.53 -20.49 -7.20
CA VAL A 357 0.56 -21.84 -7.77
C VAL A 357 1.85 -22.13 -8.55
N ASN A 358 2.59 -21.11 -8.94
CA ASN A 358 3.88 -21.30 -9.61
C ASN A 358 4.97 -21.68 -8.60
N PRO A 359 5.83 -22.66 -8.91
CA PRO A 359 7.01 -22.96 -8.11
C PRO A 359 7.90 -21.71 -7.95
N SER A 360 8.50 -21.56 -6.78
CA SER A 360 9.33 -20.40 -6.47
C SER A 360 10.60 -20.81 -5.74
N ASP A 361 11.72 -20.79 -6.46
CA ASP A 361 13.04 -20.92 -5.87
C ASP A 361 13.38 -19.71 -4.99
N LYS A 362 14.37 -19.90 -4.10
CA LYS A 362 14.91 -18.82 -3.28
C LYS A 362 15.67 -17.83 -4.14
N ILE A 363 15.50 -16.54 -3.85
CA ILE A 363 16.13 -15.43 -4.59
C ILE A 363 17.60 -15.32 -4.17
N ASP A 364 18.50 -15.38 -5.13
CA ASP A 364 19.91 -15.07 -4.93
C ASP A 364 20.23 -13.58 -5.17
N ALA A 365 21.49 -13.19 -4.96
CA ALA A 365 21.90 -11.79 -5.10
C ALA A 365 21.89 -11.29 -6.55
N ASN A 366 22.10 -12.15 -7.53
CA ASN A 366 22.11 -11.75 -8.96
C ASN A 366 20.66 -11.60 -9.45
N GLU A 367 19.79 -12.52 -9.07
CA GLU A 367 18.36 -12.44 -9.37
C GLU A 367 17.75 -11.16 -8.75
N LYS A 368 18.10 -10.85 -7.47
CA LYS A 368 17.63 -9.61 -6.83
C LYS A 368 18.01 -8.37 -7.65
N LYS A 369 19.26 -8.27 -8.09
CA LYS A 369 19.70 -7.14 -8.94
C LYS A 369 18.93 -7.06 -10.26
N THR A 370 18.57 -8.21 -10.83
CA THR A 370 17.75 -8.28 -12.05
C THR A 370 16.33 -7.80 -11.80
N MET A 371 15.73 -8.20 -10.68
CA MET A 371 14.41 -7.75 -10.25
C MET A 371 14.40 -6.23 -10.00
N ASP A 372 15.39 -5.70 -9.26
CA ASP A 372 15.51 -4.26 -8.98
C ASP A 372 15.67 -3.45 -10.29
N ARG A 373 16.46 -3.97 -11.27
CA ARG A 373 16.59 -3.38 -12.59
C ARG A 373 15.28 -3.40 -13.39
N ASN A 374 14.56 -4.50 -13.36
CA ASN A 374 13.27 -4.62 -14.05
C ASN A 374 12.24 -3.66 -13.45
N GLU A 375 12.18 -3.57 -12.11
CA GLU A 375 11.33 -2.64 -11.38
C GLU A 375 11.65 -1.19 -11.77
N TYR A 376 12.93 -0.80 -11.73
CA TYR A 376 13.37 0.53 -12.16
C TYR A 376 12.92 0.85 -13.59
N LYS A 377 13.16 -0.07 -14.55
CA LYS A 377 12.75 0.11 -15.94
C LYS A 377 11.23 0.22 -16.10
N ALA A 378 10.47 -0.59 -15.37
CA ALA A 378 9.01 -0.52 -15.39
C ALA A 378 8.51 0.81 -14.85
N ILE A 379 9.07 1.31 -13.74
CA ILE A 379 8.70 2.61 -13.16
C ILE A 379 8.94 3.74 -14.15
N TYR A 380 10.15 3.85 -14.69
CA TYR A 380 10.58 5.03 -15.45
C TYR A 380 10.35 4.94 -16.97
N GLN A 381 10.26 3.72 -17.52
CA GLN A 381 10.23 3.45 -18.95
C GLN A 381 9.17 2.41 -19.34
N GLY A 382 8.28 2.03 -18.44
CA GLY A 382 7.36 0.92 -18.69
C GLY A 382 6.36 1.15 -19.83
N ARG A 383 6.12 2.41 -20.22
CA ARG A 383 5.27 2.78 -21.36
C ARG A 383 6.03 2.96 -22.67
N ASN A 384 7.38 2.92 -22.64
CA ASN A 384 8.19 3.00 -23.84
C ASN A 384 8.21 1.65 -24.57
N GLU A 385 7.86 1.67 -25.84
CA GLU A 385 7.76 0.47 -26.69
C GLU A 385 9.10 -0.29 -26.87
N ASN A 386 10.23 0.37 -26.61
CA ASN A 386 11.54 -0.23 -26.74
C ASN A 386 12.18 -0.71 -25.41
N THR A 387 11.46 -0.65 -24.32
CA THR A 387 11.99 -1.05 -23.02
C THR A 387 12.23 -2.56 -22.96
N VAL A 388 13.45 -2.94 -22.60
CA VAL A 388 13.89 -4.33 -22.48
C VAL A 388 14.08 -4.69 -21.01
N ILE A 389 13.47 -5.81 -20.56
CA ILE A 389 13.62 -6.39 -19.23
C ILE A 389 14.14 -7.84 -19.34
N SER A 390 14.58 -8.40 -18.22
CA SER A 390 14.89 -9.81 -18.15
C SER A 390 13.69 -10.60 -17.61
N TYR A 391 13.12 -11.49 -18.40
CA TYR A 391 11.97 -12.31 -18.03
C TYR A 391 12.22 -13.77 -18.42
N LYS A 392 11.97 -14.73 -17.50
CA LYS A 392 12.24 -16.17 -17.67
C LYS A 392 13.68 -16.46 -18.14
N GLY A 393 14.67 -15.65 -17.69
CA GLY A 393 16.09 -15.81 -18.02
C GLY A 393 16.50 -15.25 -19.39
N LEU A 394 15.61 -14.59 -20.12
CA LEU A 394 15.85 -13.97 -21.42
C LEU A 394 15.62 -12.45 -21.36
N ASP A 395 16.48 -11.70 -22.03
CA ASP A 395 16.23 -10.27 -22.24
C ASP A 395 15.23 -10.13 -23.39
N MET A 396 14.09 -9.49 -23.12
CA MET A 396 13.02 -9.27 -24.10
C MET A 396 12.29 -7.95 -23.90
N ASN A 397 11.54 -7.54 -24.89
CA ASN A 397 10.71 -6.36 -24.81
C ASN A 397 9.68 -6.50 -23.69
N ILE A 398 9.47 -5.44 -22.88
CA ILE A 398 8.57 -5.46 -21.72
C ILE A 398 7.11 -5.77 -22.11
N HIS A 399 6.66 -5.31 -23.27
CA HIS A 399 5.31 -5.57 -23.76
C HIS A 399 5.16 -7.00 -24.31
N GLU A 400 6.22 -7.59 -24.88
CA GLU A 400 6.23 -9.01 -25.22
C GLU A 400 6.18 -9.86 -23.95
N ALA A 401 7.01 -9.56 -22.94
CA ALA A 401 6.97 -10.21 -21.64
C ALA A 401 5.58 -10.12 -20.97
N LYS A 402 4.95 -8.93 -21.05
CA LYS A 402 3.57 -8.71 -20.59
C LYS A 402 2.60 -9.65 -21.30
N ASN A 403 2.66 -9.75 -22.61
CA ASN A 403 1.74 -10.60 -23.38
C ASN A 403 1.90 -12.08 -23.03
N LEU A 404 3.13 -12.58 -22.88
CA LEU A 404 3.38 -13.95 -22.43
C LEU A 404 2.79 -14.23 -21.05
N LEU A 405 2.91 -13.29 -20.10
CA LEU A 405 2.31 -13.45 -18.79
C LEU A 405 0.78 -13.36 -18.84
N MET A 406 0.23 -12.49 -19.69
CA MET A 406 -1.22 -12.41 -19.91
C MET A 406 -1.78 -13.70 -20.48
N ASP A 407 -1.05 -14.40 -21.34
CA ASP A 407 -1.48 -15.69 -21.87
C ASP A 407 -1.47 -16.77 -20.77
N ASP A 408 -0.46 -16.78 -19.90
CA ASP A 408 -0.45 -17.65 -18.71
C ASP A 408 -1.65 -17.34 -17.79
N LEU A 409 -2.00 -16.04 -17.58
CA LEU A 409 -3.16 -15.64 -16.78
C LEU A 409 -4.50 -16.05 -17.40
N LYS A 410 -4.64 -16.02 -18.73
CA LYS A 410 -5.83 -16.53 -19.42
C LYS A 410 -5.99 -18.04 -19.22
N LEU A 411 -4.90 -18.81 -19.34
CA LEU A 411 -4.92 -20.25 -19.07
C LEU A 411 -5.36 -20.54 -17.62
N LEU A 412 -4.88 -19.73 -16.66
CA LEU A 412 -5.33 -19.85 -15.27
C LEU A 412 -6.82 -19.49 -15.13
N ALA A 413 -7.30 -18.44 -15.79
CA ALA A 413 -8.70 -18.01 -15.76
C ALA A 413 -9.66 -19.10 -16.23
N GLU A 414 -9.27 -19.95 -17.22
CA GLU A 414 -10.05 -21.08 -17.71
C GLU A 414 -10.29 -22.17 -16.64
N MET A 415 -9.52 -22.16 -15.56
CA MET A 415 -9.66 -23.17 -14.50
C MET A 415 -10.83 -22.86 -13.55
N PHE A 416 -11.28 -21.60 -13.50
CA PHE A 416 -12.37 -21.17 -12.62
C PHE A 416 -13.75 -21.41 -13.26
N GLU A 417 -14.75 -21.73 -12.44
CA GLU A 417 -16.14 -21.89 -12.91
C GLU A 417 -16.70 -20.59 -13.51
N ASN A 418 -16.38 -19.44 -12.90
CA ASN A 418 -16.75 -18.11 -13.37
C ASN A 418 -15.70 -17.47 -14.30
N SER A 419 -15.08 -18.27 -15.16
CA SER A 419 -14.00 -17.86 -16.07
C SER A 419 -14.33 -16.61 -16.90
N SER A 420 -15.61 -16.44 -17.32
CA SER A 420 -16.05 -15.27 -18.08
C SER A 420 -15.78 -13.95 -17.36
N GLU A 421 -15.99 -13.89 -16.05
CA GLU A 421 -15.73 -12.69 -15.24
C GLU A 421 -14.22 -12.36 -15.17
N TYR A 422 -13.37 -13.39 -15.15
CA TYR A 422 -11.92 -13.20 -15.22
C TYR A 422 -11.48 -12.68 -16.59
N PHE A 423 -12.04 -13.22 -17.67
CA PHE A 423 -11.77 -12.74 -19.04
C PHE A 423 -12.21 -11.29 -19.22
N GLU A 424 -13.39 -10.92 -18.76
CA GLU A 424 -13.87 -9.53 -18.77
C GLU A 424 -12.92 -8.60 -18.00
N SER A 425 -12.42 -9.07 -16.86
CA SER A 425 -11.47 -8.29 -16.04
C SER A 425 -10.10 -8.15 -16.72
N ILE A 426 -9.62 -9.19 -17.39
CA ILE A 426 -8.39 -9.16 -18.20
C ILE A 426 -8.55 -8.12 -19.34
N GLU A 427 -9.68 -8.14 -20.04
CA GLU A 427 -9.97 -7.21 -21.13
C GLU A 427 -10.08 -5.76 -20.63
N TYR A 428 -10.82 -5.56 -19.53
CA TYR A 428 -10.97 -4.24 -18.91
C TYR A 428 -9.61 -3.62 -18.56
N ILE A 429 -8.78 -4.33 -17.78
CA ILE A 429 -7.46 -3.85 -17.35
C ILE A 429 -6.52 -3.62 -18.56
N SER A 430 -6.63 -4.44 -19.60
CA SER A 430 -5.80 -4.30 -20.80
C SER A 430 -6.17 -3.10 -21.64
N SER A 431 -7.46 -2.72 -21.66
CA SER A 431 -8.00 -1.60 -22.43
C SER A 431 -8.01 -0.28 -21.67
N GLU A 432 -7.84 -0.30 -20.34
CA GLU A 432 -7.87 0.91 -19.52
C GLU A 432 -6.84 1.93 -20.00
N SER A 433 -7.30 3.16 -20.27
CA SER A 433 -6.44 4.27 -20.64
C SER A 433 -5.61 4.72 -19.44
N LYS A 434 -4.29 4.64 -19.55
CA LYS A 434 -3.35 5.00 -18.50
C LYS A 434 -2.51 6.21 -18.92
N GLY A 435 -2.45 7.23 -18.05
CA GLY A 435 -1.62 8.42 -18.30
C GLY A 435 -2.20 9.46 -19.25
N SER A 436 -3.52 9.46 -19.47
CA SER A 436 -4.22 10.43 -20.34
C SER A 436 -4.30 11.87 -19.78
N LEU A 437 -3.76 12.12 -18.59
CA LEU A 437 -3.84 13.43 -17.92
C LEU A 437 -2.93 14.51 -18.53
N LEU A 438 -2.04 14.14 -19.46
CA LEU A 438 -1.05 15.06 -20.03
C LEU A 438 -1.68 16.24 -20.79
N GLU A 439 -2.84 16.06 -21.40
CA GLU A 439 -3.44 17.09 -22.26
C GLU A 439 -4.10 18.24 -21.47
N SER A 440 -4.73 17.93 -20.33
CA SER A 440 -5.46 18.92 -19.52
C SER A 440 -4.65 19.53 -18.36
N GLY A 441 -3.48 18.96 -18.06
CA GLY A 441 -2.67 19.28 -16.89
C GLY A 441 -3.17 18.57 -15.61
N PHE A 442 -2.23 18.28 -14.71
CA PHE A 442 -2.49 17.47 -13.51
C PHE A 442 -3.46 18.13 -12.54
N HIS A 443 -3.19 19.41 -12.20
CA HIS A 443 -4.01 20.13 -11.23
C HIS A 443 -5.44 20.36 -11.73
N VAL A 444 -5.58 20.76 -13.01
CA VAL A 444 -6.89 21.04 -13.62
C VAL A 444 -7.75 19.77 -13.71
N ALA A 445 -7.14 18.67 -14.19
CA ALA A 445 -7.82 17.37 -14.27
C ALA A 445 -8.20 16.85 -12.88
N GLY A 446 -7.27 16.95 -11.92
CA GLY A 446 -7.50 16.53 -10.54
C GLY A 446 -8.64 17.28 -9.89
N LEU A 447 -8.68 18.60 -10.02
CA LEU A 447 -9.72 19.43 -9.44
C LEU A 447 -11.10 19.18 -10.08
N ALA A 448 -11.15 19.05 -11.41
CA ALA A 448 -12.39 18.73 -12.12
C ALA A 448 -12.97 17.39 -11.65
N LYS A 449 -12.12 16.38 -11.55
CA LYS A 449 -12.49 15.03 -11.12
C LYS A 449 -12.86 14.99 -9.64
N ALA A 450 -12.12 15.69 -8.78
CA ALA A 450 -12.44 15.83 -7.36
C ALA A 450 -13.83 16.44 -7.15
N LYS A 451 -14.16 17.51 -7.89
CA LYS A 451 -15.51 18.12 -7.87
C LYS A 451 -16.58 17.12 -8.29
N SER A 452 -16.43 16.54 -9.46
CA SER A 452 -17.43 15.60 -10.02
C SER A 452 -17.65 14.41 -9.07
N ASN A 453 -16.58 13.77 -8.62
CA ASN A 453 -16.66 12.59 -7.75
C ASN A 453 -17.26 12.94 -6.39
N THR A 454 -16.79 14.03 -5.74
CA THR A 454 -17.28 14.40 -4.41
C THR A 454 -18.75 14.82 -4.45
N GLU A 455 -19.17 15.56 -5.48
CA GLU A 455 -20.57 15.99 -5.64
C GLU A 455 -21.49 14.80 -5.95
N SER A 456 -21.05 13.85 -6.76
CA SER A 456 -21.78 12.59 -7.00
C SER A 456 -21.95 11.79 -5.71
N LEU A 457 -20.88 11.58 -4.94
CA LEU A 457 -20.93 10.86 -3.67
C LEU A 457 -21.82 11.57 -2.63
N ARG A 458 -21.83 12.89 -2.58
CA ARG A 458 -22.69 13.67 -1.67
C ARG A 458 -24.17 13.53 -1.99
N ALA A 459 -24.50 13.41 -3.28
CA ALA A 459 -25.89 13.29 -3.74
C ALA A 459 -26.44 11.86 -3.61
N ASP A 460 -25.58 10.88 -3.39
CA ASP A 460 -25.99 9.48 -3.35
C ASP A 460 -26.65 9.11 -2.02
N TYR A 461 -27.61 8.18 -2.10
CA TYR A 461 -28.29 7.59 -0.96
C TYR A 461 -27.87 6.12 -0.85
N ASP A 462 -27.02 5.84 0.14
CA ASP A 462 -26.55 4.49 0.41
C ASP A 462 -27.12 3.97 1.75
N GLN A 463 -27.80 2.84 1.70
CA GLN A 463 -28.39 2.20 2.88
C GLN A 463 -27.33 1.64 3.86
N ASN A 464 -26.13 1.35 3.38
CA ASN A 464 -25.06 0.76 4.19
C ASN A 464 -24.33 1.78 5.08
N ILE A 465 -24.55 3.08 4.89
CA ILE A 465 -23.94 4.17 5.65
C ILE A 465 -24.22 4.04 7.16
N ASN A 466 -25.35 3.47 7.56
CA ASN A 466 -25.73 3.39 8.98
C ASN A 466 -24.71 2.63 9.83
N SER A 467 -24.13 1.54 9.32
CA SER A 467 -23.09 0.77 10.04
C SER A 467 -21.80 1.57 10.21
N ILE A 468 -21.43 2.36 9.20
CA ILE A 468 -20.26 3.24 9.22
C ILE A 468 -20.46 4.40 10.19
N LYS A 469 -21.65 5.00 10.20
CA LYS A 469 -22.02 6.05 11.14
C LYS A 469 -21.99 5.57 12.60
N ILE A 470 -22.54 4.40 12.88
CA ILE A 470 -22.50 3.78 14.20
C ILE A 470 -21.04 3.56 14.66
N GLU A 471 -20.15 3.04 13.79
CA GLU A 471 -18.74 2.88 14.16
C GLU A 471 -18.04 4.23 14.39
N ALA A 472 -18.37 5.27 13.63
CA ALA A 472 -17.84 6.62 13.85
C ALA A 472 -18.24 7.14 15.25
N GLU A 473 -19.51 7.01 15.64
CA GLU A 473 -20.02 7.40 16.96
C GLU A 473 -19.36 6.56 18.09
N LEU A 474 -19.32 5.24 17.93
CA LEU A 474 -18.66 4.32 18.88
C LEU A 474 -17.16 4.61 19.03
N SER A 475 -16.51 5.04 17.96
CA SER A 475 -15.09 5.38 18.02
C SER A 475 -14.81 6.59 18.89
N LEU A 476 -15.69 7.59 18.90
CA LEU A 476 -15.60 8.74 19.79
C LEU A 476 -15.86 8.35 21.26
N GLU A 477 -16.82 7.46 21.52
CA GLU A 477 -17.05 6.92 22.87
C GLU A 477 -15.83 6.16 23.39
N LYS A 478 -15.22 5.30 22.55
CA LYS A 478 -13.98 4.60 22.90
C LYS A 478 -12.84 5.57 23.19
N LEU A 479 -12.68 6.63 22.38
CA LEU A 479 -11.66 7.64 22.57
C LEU A 479 -11.80 8.35 23.93
N ASN A 480 -13.03 8.70 24.32
CA ASN A 480 -13.32 9.37 25.58
C ASN A 480 -12.96 8.51 26.81
N ASN A 481 -12.95 7.20 26.65
CA ASN A 481 -12.58 6.25 27.69
C ASN A 481 -11.07 5.94 27.77
N ILE A 482 -10.26 6.45 26.82
CA ILE A 482 -8.81 6.25 26.83
C ILE A 482 -8.18 7.32 27.74
N PRO A 483 -7.37 6.94 28.76
CA PRO A 483 -6.69 7.90 29.59
C PRO A 483 -5.75 8.84 28.81
N LYS A 484 -5.77 10.12 29.15
CA LYS A 484 -4.77 11.08 28.70
C LYS A 484 -3.54 10.92 29.60
N ASN A 485 -2.37 10.78 29.01
CA ASN A 485 -1.14 10.55 29.75
C ASN A 485 -0.36 11.83 29.99
N SER A 486 0.40 11.84 31.08
CA SER A 486 1.37 12.90 31.37
C SER A 486 2.59 12.79 30.42
N LYS A 487 3.38 13.87 30.35
CA LYS A 487 4.64 13.87 29.60
C LYS A 487 5.62 12.81 30.14
N GLU A 488 5.64 12.61 31.44
CA GLU A 488 6.49 11.62 32.12
C GLU A 488 6.13 10.18 31.74
N GLU A 489 4.82 9.85 31.71
CA GLU A 489 4.34 8.55 31.25
C GLU A 489 4.67 8.30 29.78
N MET A 490 4.63 9.33 28.95
CA MET A 490 5.03 9.24 27.55
C MET A 490 6.54 8.96 27.41
N ASP A 491 7.37 9.60 28.22
CA ASP A 491 8.81 9.34 28.23
C ASP A 491 9.12 7.89 28.64
N ILE A 492 8.43 7.35 29.64
CA ILE A 492 8.55 5.94 30.06
C ILE A 492 8.08 5.00 28.94
N TYR A 493 6.96 5.29 28.31
CA TYR A 493 6.41 4.46 27.23
C TYR A 493 7.29 4.46 25.99
N ALA A 494 7.80 5.61 25.55
CA ALA A 494 8.73 5.72 24.43
C ALA A 494 10.04 5.00 24.73
N VAL A 495 10.54 5.10 25.96
CA VAL A 495 11.71 4.36 26.45
C VAL A 495 11.44 2.86 26.45
N SER A 496 10.29 2.38 26.93
CA SER A 496 9.98 0.94 26.91
C SER A 496 9.78 0.42 25.47
N TYR A 497 9.21 1.21 24.58
CA TYR A 497 9.08 0.87 23.16
C TYR A 497 10.43 0.80 22.45
N THR A 498 11.40 1.63 22.85
CA THR A 498 12.77 1.61 22.34
C THR A 498 13.69 0.66 23.10
N HIS A 499 13.45 0.40 24.41
CA HIS A 499 14.27 -0.48 25.28
C HIS A 499 13.94 -1.98 25.18
N LEU A 500 12.97 -2.39 24.42
CA LEU A 500 12.97 -3.75 23.85
C LEU A 500 14.29 -4.05 23.09
N ARG A 501 15.14 -3.02 22.92
CA ARG A 501 16.54 -3.11 22.52
C ARG A 501 17.46 -3.85 23.52
N ALA A 502 17.25 -3.71 24.82
CA ALA A 502 18.26 -4.09 25.81
C ALA A 502 18.11 -5.52 26.36
N HIS A 503 16.94 -6.13 26.29
CA HIS A 503 16.70 -7.46 26.87
C HIS A 503 16.87 -8.64 25.90
N GLU A 504 17.06 -8.40 24.62
CA GLU A 504 17.17 -9.46 23.61
C GLU A 504 18.52 -9.57 22.89
N THR A 505 19.51 -8.75 23.25
CA THR A 505 20.90 -8.90 22.76
C THR A 505 21.71 -9.91 23.57
N ALA A 506 21.08 -10.60 24.53
CA ALA A 506 21.78 -11.55 25.45
C ALA A 506 21.47 -13.03 25.14
N TYR A 507 21.06 -13.39 23.90
CA TYR A 507 21.00 -14.78 23.45
C TYR A 507 21.62 -14.96 22.07
#